data_9e35cc50b923aedc5399c73ab133ef0c
#
_entry.id   9e35cc50b923aedc5399c73ab133ef0c
#
_cell.length_a   1.000
_cell.length_b   1.000
_cell.length_c   1.000
_cell.angle_alpha   90.00
_cell.angle_beta   90.00
_cell.angle_gamma   90.00
#
_symmetry.space_group_name_H-M   'P 1'
#
loop_
_entity.id
_entity.type
_entity.pdbx_description
1 polymer ?
#
loop_
_entity_poly.entity_id
_entity_poly.type
_entity_poly.pdbx_seq_one_letter_code
_entity_poly.pdbx_strand_id
1 'polypeptide(L)'
;MACNPSLHSRAFALILAFAIALGLAGCGTTPTNDETAGWSAQKIYAEAREEMRSGGWDKAIKRLESLESKYPFGRYAQQAQMDIAYSYWKSNDIASAVAACDRFTKLYPNHENIDYIFYLRGLVLYNEDLGLLGKVSRQDPTERDNRGLRDAFDTFKNLVTRFPESKYAEDARLRLKYLVSALAQYEVHVARYYMRRSAYLAAANRVQFMITTYPNAPAQEEALFILVSAYEAMGLNDLRDDARRVLDKTYPSSEIVRNKGPKSNDPWWKIW
;
A
#
# COMPACT_ATOMS: atom_id res chain seq x y z
N MET A 1 64.07 -0.25 36.78
CA MET A 1 63.40 -1.02 35.68
C MET A 1 62.86 -0.01 34.65
N ALA A 2 63.61 0.21 33.59
CA ALA A 2 63.22 1.17 32.54
C ALA A 2 62.29 0.46 31.55
N CYS A 3 61.02 0.85 31.52
CA CYS A 3 60.05 0.36 30.57
C CYS A 3 60.38 0.98 29.19
N ASN A 4 60.68 0.17 28.20
CA ASN A 4 61.16 0.60 26.88
C ASN A 4 59.96 0.98 26.00
N PRO A 5 59.64 2.29 25.78
CA PRO A 5 58.43 2.75 25.09
C PRO A 5 58.41 2.38 23.61
N SER A 6 59.55 1.98 23.03
CA SER A 6 59.62 1.62 21.60
C SER A 6 59.03 0.26 21.26
N LEU A 7 58.92 -0.66 22.24
CA LEU A 7 58.39 -2.01 22.02
C LEU A 7 56.87 -1.99 21.88
N HIS A 8 56.17 -1.21 22.72
CA HIS A 8 54.70 -1.07 22.65
C HIS A 8 54.20 -0.34 21.43
N SER A 9 54.95 0.67 20.98
CA SER A 9 54.63 1.41 19.71
C SER A 9 54.73 0.51 18.48
N ARG A 10 55.76 -0.35 18.41
CA ARG A 10 55.92 -1.31 17.28
C ARG A 10 54.83 -2.43 17.33
N ALA A 11 54.46 -2.90 18.50
CA ALA A 11 53.41 -3.88 18.63
C ALA A 11 52.04 -3.28 18.19
N PHE A 12 51.76 -2.04 18.58
CA PHE A 12 50.52 -1.35 18.18
C PHE A 12 50.43 -1.10 16.66
N ALA A 13 51.56 -0.72 16.03
CA ALA A 13 51.64 -0.55 14.61
C ALA A 13 51.43 -1.84 13.80
N LEU A 14 51.91 -2.97 14.33
CA LEU A 14 51.72 -4.30 13.71
C LEU A 14 50.29 -4.78 13.85
N ILE A 15 49.62 -4.54 14.96
CA ILE A 15 48.20 -4.87 15.18
C ILE A 15 47.32 -4.04 14.28
N LEU A 16 47.62 -2.74 14.14
CA LEU A 16 46.85 -1.85 13.26
C LEU A 16 47.00 -2.25 11.76
N ALA A 17 48.25 -2.59 11.35
CA ALA A 17 48.54 -3.06 9.99
C ALA A 17 47.82 -4.41 9.70
N PHE A 18 47.77 -5.32 10.67
CA PHE A 18 47.07 -6.59 10.54
C PHE A 18 45.55 -6.41 10.48
N ALA A 19 44.99 -5.47 11.27
CA ALA A 19 43.57 -5.13 11.21
C ALA A 19 43.16 -4.51 9.88
N ILE A 20 44.01 -3.65 9.31
CA ILE A 20 43.78 -3.05 7.96
C ILE A 20 43.88 -4.14 6.87
N ALA A 21 44.82 -5.07 6.96
CA ALA A 21 44.99 -6.18 6.02
C ALA A 21 43.78 -7.15 6.05
N LEU A 22 43.18 -7.40 7.21
CA LEU A 22 41.97 -8.19 7.36
C LEU A 22 40.73 -7.46 6.79
N GLY A 23 40.66 -6.14 6.90
CA GLY A 23 39.58 -5.33 6.34
C GLY A 23 39.56 -5.29 4.81
N LEU A 24 40.71 -5.44 4.17
CA LEU A 24 40.84 -5.46 2.69
C LEU A 24 40.54 -6.83 2.06
N ALA A 25 40.53 -7.91 2.82
CA ALA A 25 40.22 -9.26 2.33
C ALA A 25 38.70 -9.51 2.21
N GLY A 26 37.84 -8.60 2.68
CA GLY A 26 36.39 -8.76 2.73
C GLY A 26 35.62 -8.52 1.42
N CYS A 27 36.28 -8.06 0.34
CA CYS A 27 35.66 -7.87 -0.97
C CYS A 27 35.98 -9.00 -1.95
N GLY A 28 35.92 -10.25 -1.51
CA GLY A 28 35.91 -11.41 -2.37
C GLY A 28 34.53 -11.55 -2.99
N THR A 29 34.29 -11.00 -4.19
CA THR A 29 33.17 -11.38 -5.03
C THR A 29 33.32 -12.89 -5.33
N THR A 30 32.54 -13.72 -4.63
CA THR A 30 32.35 -15.11 -5.08
C THR A 30 31.82 -15.02 -6.52
N PRO A 31 32.45 -15.67 -7.51
CA PRO A 31 31.91 -15.74 -8.85
C PRO A 31 30.56 -16.44 -8.73
N THR A 32 29.46 -15.69 -8.81
CA THR A 32 28.14 -16.29 -9.00
C THR A 32 28.20 -17.01 -10.34
N ASN A 33 28.12 -18.32 -10.32
CA ASN A 33 28.07 -19.13 -11.53
C ASN A 33 26.80 -18.69 -12.27
N ASP A 34 26.98 -17.81 -13.27
CA ASP A 34 25.86 -17.28 -14.04
C ASP A 34 25.32 -18.37 -14.97
N GLU A 35 24.33 -19.11 -14.47
CA GLU A 35 23.65 -20.21 -15.20
C GLU A 35 23.12 -19.76 -16.56
N THR A 36 22.93 -18.45 -16.76
CA THR A 36 22.41 -17.89 -18.01
C THR A 36 23.50 -17.38 -18.95
N ALA A 37 24.80 -17.69 -18.66
CA ALA A 37 25.93 -17.32 -19.54
C ALA A 37 25.74 -17.88 -20.94
N GLY A 38 25.81 -17.02 -21.95
CA GLY A 38 25.63 -17.41 -23.35
C GLY A 38 24.20 -17.72 -23.80
N TRP A 39 23.19 -17.56 -22.94
CA TRP A 39 21.80 -17.73 -23.35
C TRP A 39 21.26 -16.48 -24.05
N SER A 40 20.43 -16.71 -25.08
CA SER A 40 19.70 -15.63 -25.72
C SER A 40 18.60 -15.06 -24.79
N ALA A 41 18.17 -13.82 -25.02
CA ALA A 41 17.06 -13.20 -24.28
C ALA A 41 15.80 -14.07 -24.32
N GLN A 42 15.49 -14.64 -25.47
CA GLN A 42 14.34 -15.54 -25.64
C GLN A 42 14.46 -16.79 -24.76
N LYS A 43 15.64 -17.41 -24.67
CA LYS A 43 15.85 -18.61 -23.85
C LYS A 43 15.73 -18.27 -22.36
N ILE A 44 16.38 -17.19 -21.90
CA ILE A 44 16.29 -16.78 -20.48
C ILE A 44 14.83 -16.51 -20.11
N TYR A 45 14.09 -15.81 -20.97
CA TYR A 45 12.68 -15.50 -20.76
C TYR A 45 11.82 -16.76 -20.71
N ALA A 46 12.03 -17.72 -21.63
CA ALA A 46 11.27 -18.98 -21.66
C ALA A 46 11.47 -19.79 -20.36
N GLU A 47 12.72 -19.90 -19.90
CA GLU A 47 13.03 -20.59 -18.64
C GLU A 47 12.44 -19.87 -17.41
N ALA A 48 12.49 -18.53 -17.38
CA ALA A 48 11.84 -17.76 -16.32
C ALA A 48 10.32 -17.99 -16.28
N ARG A 49 9.69 -18.07 -17.44
CA ARG A 49 8.25 -18.37 -17.57
C ARG A 49 7.91 -19.78 -17.08
N GLU A 50 8.79 -20.74 -17.27
CA GLU A 50 8.58 -22.10 -16.76
C GLU A 50 8.70 -22.14 -15.23
N GLU A 51 9.69 -21.44 -14.66
CA GLU A 51 9.78 -21.27 -13.20
C GLU A 51 8.51 -20.59 -12.62
N MET A 52 7.98 -19.57 -13.30
CA MET A 52 6.73 -18.93 -12.89
C MET A 52 5.55 -19.89 -12.89
N ARG A 53 5.45 -20.78 -13.91
CA ARG A 53 4.36 -21.77 -14.00
C ARG A 53 4.44 -22.82 -12.89
N SER A 54 5.65 -23.21 -12.50
CA SER A 54 5.90 -24.15 -11.41
C SER A 54 5.81 -23.54 -10.01
N GLY A 55 5.62 -22.20 -9.92
CA GLY A 55 5.60 -21.47 -8.65
C GLY A 55 6.99 -21.17 -8.08
N GLY A 56 8.05 -21.35 -8.85
CA GLY A 56 9.44 -21.05 -8.49
C GLY A 56 9.76 -19.54 -8.59
N TRP A 57 9.00 -18.69 -7.87
CA TRP A 57 9.03 -17.25 -8.01
C TRP A 57 10.42 -16.64 -7.82
N ASP A 58 11.18 -17.05 -6.81
CA ASP A 58 12.53 -16.54 -6.56
C ASP A 58 13.51 -16.84 -7.68
N LYS A 59 13.40 -18.04 -8.28
CA LYS A 59 14.22 -18.40 -9.45
C LYS A 59 13.79 -17.64 -10.68
N ALA A 60 12.50 -17.47 -10.89
CA ALA A 60 11.96 -16.65 -11.97
C ALA A 60 12.48 -15.21 -11.89
N ILE A 61 12.42 -14.58 -10.72
CA ILE A 61 12.94 -13.24 -10.49
C ILE A 61 14.43 -13.16 -10.87
N LYS A 62 15.27 -14.07 -10.36
CA LYS A 62 16.71 -14.10 -10.69
C LYS A 62 16.98 -14.21 -12.18
N ARG A 63 16.23 -15.06 -12.89
CA ARG A 63 16.36 -15.22 -14.35
C ARG A 63 15.92 -13.98 -15.10
N LEU A 64 14.81 -13.35 -14.69
CA LEU A 64 14.30 -12.11 -15.29
C LEU A 64 15.24 -10.92 -15.04
N GLU A 65 15.82 -10.82 -13.85
CA GLU A 65 16.84 -9.80 -13.53
C GLU A 65 18.13 -10.04 -14.33
N SER A 66 18.55 -11.28 -14.50
CA SER A 66 19.68 -11.61 -15.39
C SER A 66 19.39 -11.25 -16.84
N LEU A 67 18.16 -11.46 -17.32
CA LEU A 67 17.71 -11.01 -18.64
C LEU A 67 17.82 -9.51 -18.78
N GLU A 68 17.28 -8.77 -17.81
CA GLU A 68 17.31 -7.29 -17.80
C GLU A 68 18.74 -6.74 -17.80
N SER A 69 19.63 -7.37 -17.02
CA SER A 69 21.05 -6.98 -16.97
C SER A 69 21.78 -7.22 -18.27
N LYS A 70 21.53 -8.37 -18.95
CA LYS A 70 22.24 -8.73 -20.20
C LYS A 70 21.62 -8.10 -21.44
N TYR A 71 20.32 -7.93 -21.44
CA TYR A 71 19.52 -7.44 -22.57
C TYR A 71 18.59 -6.33 -22.12
N PRO A 72 19.12 -5.13 -21.73
CA PRO A 72 18.34 -4.07 -21.09
C PRO A 72 17.31 -3.41 -22.01
N PHE A 73 17.35 -3.69 -23.31
CA PHE A 73 16.48 -3.07 -24.30
C PHE A 73 15.65 -4.10 -25.07
N GLY A 74 14.50 -3.62 -25.57
CA GLY A 74 13.62 -4.41 -26.40
C GLY A 74 12.48 -5.08 -25.61
N ARG A 75 11.64 -5.81 -26.37
CA ARG A 75 10.39 -6.37 -25.84
C ARG A 75 10.59 -7.35 -24.68
N TYR A 76 11.68 -8.10 -24.67
CA TYR A 76 11.93 -9.07 -23.59
C TYR A 76 12.29 -8.37 -22.27
N ALA A 77 13.02 -7.27 -22.32
CA ALA A 77 13.32 -6.47 -21.13
C ALA A 77 12.05 -5.85 -20.53
N GLN A 78 11.20 -5.28 -21.37
CA GLN A 78 9.92 -4.70 -20.93
C GLN A 78 9.01 -5.76 -20.33
N GLN A 79 8.89 -6.91 -21.00
CA GLN A 79 8.08 -8.02 -20.48
C GLN A 79 8.67 -8.59 -19.18
N ALA A 80 10.00 -8.71 -19.09
CA ALA A 80 10.68 -9.17 -17.88
C ALA A 80 10.36 -8.28 -16.67
N GLN A 81 10.37 -6.96 -16.83
CA GLN A 81 10.02 -6.04 -15.74
C GLN A 81 8.58 -6.20 -15.25
N MET A 82 7.63 -6.42 -16.16
CA MET A 82 6.24 -6.72 -15.77
C MET A 82 6.14 -8.05 -15.02
N ASP A 83 6.84 -9.08 -15.51
CA ASP A 83 6.84 -10.41 -14.90
C ASP A 83 7.60 -10.44 -13.56
N ILE A 84 8.62 -9.59 -13.38
CA ILE A 84 9.31 -9.37 -12.08
C ILE A 84 8.29 -8.81 -11.06
N ALA A 85 7.56 -7.76 -11.41
CA ALA A 85 6.55 -7.19 -10.52
C ALA A 85 5.49 -8.23 -10.12
N TYR A 86 5.03 -9.03 -11.07
CA TYR A 86 4.09 -10.11 -10.81
C TYR A 86 4.69 -11.20 -9.91
N SER A 87 5.95 -11.59 -10.15
CA SER A 87 6.64 -12.64 -9.39
C SER A 87 6.89 -12.22 -7.94
N TYR A 88 7.27 -10.97 -7.68
CA TYR A 88 7.37 -10.42 -6.34
C TYR A 88 6.02 -10.44 -5.60
N TRP A 89 4.93 -10.08 -6.28
CA TRP A 89 3.60 -10.20 -5.69
C TRP A 89 3.26 -11.64 -5.32
N LYS A 90 3.56 -12.59 -6.21
CA LYS A 90 3.26 -14.03 -5.98
C LYS A 90 4.16 -14.66 -4.92
N SER A 91 5.38 -14.15 -4.70
CA SER A 91 6.26 -14.54 -3.59
C SER A 91 5.93 -13.83 -2.29
N ASN A 92 4.87 -12.98 -2.27
CA ASN A 92 4.45 -12.18 -1.12
C ASN A 92 5.47 -11.10 -0.68
N ASP A 93 6.34 -10.67 -1.59
CA ASP A 93 7.19 -9.49 -1.39
C ASP A 93 6.48 -8.25 -1.94
N ILE A 94 5.60 -7.71 -1.11
CA ILE A 94 4.73 -6.58 -1.48
C ILE A 94 5.54 -5.32 -1.80
N ALA A 95 6.56 -5.03 -1.00
CA ALA A 95 7.38 -3.84 -1.17
C ALA A 95 8.13 -3.84 -2.51
N SER A 96 8.76 -4.96 -2.86
CA SER A 96 9.46 -5.13 -4.13
C SER A 96 8.50 -5.12 -5.32
N ALA A 97 7.31 -5.71 -5.18
CA ALA A 97 6.27 -5.69 -6.22
C ALA A 97 5.81 -4.26 -6.54
N VAL A 98 5.51 -3.44 -5.51
CA VAL A 98 5.14 -2.03 -5.68
C VAL A 98 6.28 -1.25 -6.33
N ALA A 99 7.51 -1.42 -5.84
CA ALA A 99 8.69 -0.74 -6.39
C ALA A 99 8.94 -1.10 -7.88
N ALA A 100 8.73 -2.38 -8.25
CA ALA A 100 8.86 -2.82 -9.63
C ALA A 100 7.77 -2.21 -10.54
N CYS A 101 6.51 -2.13 -10.06
CA CYS A 101 5.43 -1.44 -10.78
C CYS A 101 5.75 0.06 -10.97
N ASP A 102 6.22 0.72 -9.92
CA ASP A 102 6.58 2.15 -9.97
C ASP A 102 7.77 2.40 -10.91
N ARG A 103 8.78 1.51 -10.92
CA ARG A 103 9.91 1.56 -11.85
C ARG A 103 9.44 1.42 -13.29
N PHE A 104 8.58 0.44 -13.59
CA PHE A 104 8.04 0.25 -14.94
C PHE A 104 7.27 1.48 -15.42
N THR A 105 6.39 2.03 -14.58
CA THR A 105 5.59 3.21 -14.90
C THR A 105 6.46 4.43 -15.23
N LYS A 106 7.59 4.59 -14.54
CA LYS A 106 8.55 5.68 -14.80
C LYS A 106 9.33 5.49 -16.10
N LEU A 107 9.75 4.25 -16.39
CA LEU A 107 10.56 3.93 -17.56
C LEU A 107 9.74 3.87 -18.85
N TYR A 108 8.49 3.38 -18.76
CA TYR A 108 7.64 3.10 -19.92
C TYR A 108 6.23 3.69 -19.76
N PRO A 109 6.09 5.03 -19.61
CA PRO A 109 4.79 5.66 -19.31
C PRO A 109 3.74 5.49 -20.42
N ASN A 110 4.18 5.21 -21.64
CA ASN A 110 3.32 5.04 -22.84
C ASN A 110 3.31 3.58 -23.35
N HIS A 111 3.70 2.61 -22.53
CA HIS A 111 3.67 1.21 -22.93
C HIS A 111 2.24 0.72 -23.15
N GLU A 112 2.02 -0.15 -24.14
CA GLU A 112 0.69 -0.68 -24.49
C GLU A 112 -0.01 -1.39 -23.31
N ASN A 113 0.75 -2.02 -22.40
CA ASN A 113 0.24 -2.72 -21.22
C ASN A 113 0.45 -1.90 -19.92
N ILE A 114 0.51 -0.60 -19.99
CA ILE A 114 0.69 0.25 -18.80
C ILE A 114 -0.52 0.15 -17.86
N ASP A 115 -1.71 -0.04 -18.41
CA ASP A 115 -2.95 -0.27 -17.68
C ASP A 115 -2.88 -1.54 -16.81
N TYR A 116 -2.24 -2.61 -17.32
CA TYR A 116 -1.98 -3.82 -16.53
C TYR A 116 -1.10 -3.53 -15.31
N ILE A 117 -0.07 -2.68 -15.46
CA ILE A 117 0.83 -2.35 -14.34
C ILE A 117 0.11 -1.53 -13.26
N PHE A 118 -0.75 -0.57 -13.65
CA PHE A 118 -1.62 0.10 -12.68
C PHE A 118 -2.56 -0.88 -11.98
N TYR A 119 -3.13 -1.81 -12.72
CA TYR A 119 -4.01 -2.84 -12.16
C TYR A 119 -3.26 -3.76 -11.18
N LEU A 120 -2.09 -4.28 -11.59
CA LEU A 120 -1.24 -5.13 -10.74
C LEU A 120 -0.84 -4.42 -9.45
N ARG A 121 -0.37 -3.16 -9.56
CA ARG A 121 -0.02 -2.34 -8.39
C ARG A 121 -1.22 -2.18 -7.43
N GLY A 122 -2.39 -1.90 -7.99
CA GLY A 122 -3.62 -1.83 -7.20
C GLY A 122 -3.96 -3.14 -6.49
N LEU A 123 -3.79 -4.30 -7.17
CA LEU A 123 -4.02 -5.62 -6.57
C LEU A 123 -3.03 -5.93 -5.45
N VAL A 124 -1.75 -5.60 -5.63
CA VAL A 124 -0.68 -5.80 -4.64
C VAL A 124 -1.04 -5.07 -3.35
N LEU A 125 -1.39 -3.78 -3.45
CA LEU A 125 -1.75 -2.94 -2.31
C LEU A 125 -3.08 -3.35 -1.67
N TYR A 126 -4.06 -3.72 -2.50
CA TYR A 126 -5.38 -4.16 -2.01
C TYR A 126 -5.32 -5.45 -1.19
N ASN A 127 -4.45 -6.41 -1.58
CA ASN A 127 -4.34 -7.70 -0.91
C ASN A 127 -3.47 -7.65 0.36
N GLU A 128 -2.62 -6.63 0.53
CA GLU A 128 -1.82 -6.45 1.73
C GLU A 128 -2.69 -6.38 3.00
N ASP A 129 -3.78 -5.62 2.94
CA ASP A 129 -4.69 -5.41 4.08
C ASP A 129 -5.68 -6.58 4.30
N LEU A 130 -5.90 -7.42 3.28
CA LEU A 130 -6.78 -8.59 3.37
C LEU A 130 -6.04 -9.87 3.80
N GLY A 131 -4.79 -9.78 4.23
CA GLY A 131 -3.94 -10.90 4.61
C GLY A 131 -4.63 -11.92 5.53
N LEU A 132 -4.14 -13.18 5.52
CA LEU A 132 -4.69 -14.31 6.27
C LEU A 132 -4.98 -14.01 7.76
N LEU A 133 -4.19 -13.15 8.40
CA LEU A 133 -4.38 -12.73 9.79
C LEU A 133 -5.58 -11.79 9.98
N GLY A 134 -5.97 -11.01 8.99
CA GLY A 134 -7.16 -10.16 9.05
C GLY A 134 -8.46 -10.96 9.13
N LYS A 135 -8.51 -12.13 8.47
CA LYS A 135 -9.65 -13.05 8.53
C LYS A 135 -9.77 -13.80 9.88
N VAL A 136 -8.65 -14.04 10.55
CA VAL A 136 -8.59 -14.80 11.81
C VAL A 136 -8.76 -13.89 13.04
N SER A 137 -8.25 -12.66 12.98
CA SER A 137 -8.20 -11.76 14.14
C SER A 137 -9.54 -11.10 14.50
N ARG A 138 -10.60 -11.22 13.67
CA ARG A 138 -11.88 -10.51 13.83
C ARG A 138 -11.72 -8.99 14.06
N GLN A 139 -10.55 -8.43 13.82
CA GLN A 139 -10.35 -6.99 13.88
C GLN A 139 -10.97 -6.35 12.64
N ASP A 140 -11.70 -5.27 12.85
CA ASP A 140 -12.24 -4.48 11.75
C ASP A 140 -11.07 -3.86 10.96
N PRO A 141 -10.91 -4.18 9.66
CA PRO A 141 -9.85 -3.59 8.84
C PRO A 141 -9.88 -2.06 8.82
N THR A 142 -11.04 -1.47 9.11
CA THR A 142 -11.25 -0.02 9.12
C THR A 142 -10.68 0.67 10.36
N GLU A 143 -10.22 -0.08 11.38
CA GLU A 143 -9.59 0.44 12.59
C GLU A 143 -8.05 0.48 12.52
N ARG A 144 -7.43 -0.06 11.45
CA ARG A 144 -5.97 -0.15 11.27
C ARG A 144 -5.42 1.02 10.44
N ASP A 145 -4.09 1.11 10.35
CA ASP A 145 -3.43 2.01 9.38
C ASP A 145 -3.89 1.65 7.96
N ASN A 146 -4.56 2.59 7.32
CA ASN A 146 -5.19 2.39 6.01
C ASN A 146 -4.36 2.95 4.85
N ARG A 147 -3.04 3.14 5.03
CA ARG A 147 -2.16 3.65 3.97
C ARG A 147 -2.22 2.78 2.72
N GLY A 148 -2.11 1.47 2.88
CA GLY A 148 -2.21 0.53 1.76
C GLY A 148 -3.56 0.64 1.02
N LEU A 149 -4.68 0.75 1.75
CA LEU A 149 -6.01 0.95 1.14
C LEU A 149 -6.14 2.28 0.40
N ARG A 150 -5.54 3.36 0.92
CA ARG A 150 -5.52 4.66 0.22
C ARG A 150 -4.69 4.59 -1.05
N ASP A 151 -3.50 4.01 -0.99
CA ASP A 151 -2.63 3.85 -2.14
C ASP A 151 -3.27 2.94 -3.20
N ALA A 152 -3.99 1.88 -2.78
CA ALA A 152 -4.80 1.05 -3.68
C ALA A 152 -5.94 1.85 -4.33
N PHE A 153 -6.66 2.65 -3.54
CA PHE A 153 -7.73 3.53 -4.03
C PHE A 153 -7.21 4.50 -5.09
N ASP A 154 -6.13 5.22 -4.79
CA ASP A 154 -5.54 6.18 -5.74
C ASP A 154 -5.04 5.49 -7.01
N THR A 155 -4.47 4.30 -6.88
CA THR A 155 -3.97 3.50 -8.01
C THR A 155 -5.11 3.04 -8.91
N PHE A 156 -6.19 2.46 -8.36
CA PHE A 156 -7.36 2.04 -9.15
C PHE A 156 -8.12 3.23 -9.72
N LYS A 157 -8.22 4.35 -9.00
CA LYS A 157 -8.82 5.59 -9.50
C LYS A 157 -8.05 6.11 -10.71
N ASN A 158 -6.71 6.13 -10.64
CA ASN A 158 -5.86 6.49 -11.78
C ASN A 158 -6.09 5.57 -12.98
N LEU A 159 -6.17 4.24 -12.74
CA LEU A 159 -6.47 3.28 -13.80
C LEU A 159 -7.78 3.60 -14.52
N VAL A 160 -8.89 3.70 -13.79
CA VAL A 160 -10.21 3.90 -14.41
C VAL A 160 -10.38 5.28 -15.05
N THR A 161 -9.62 6.28 -14.58
CA THR A 161 -9.66 7.64 -15.14
C THR A 161 -8.83 7.75 -16.42
N ARG A 162 -7.62 7.18 -16.43
CA ARG A 162 -6.69 7.27 -17.56
C ARG A 162 -6.98 6.24 -18.65
N PHE A 163 -7.49 5.08 -18.27
CA PHE A 163 -7.72 3.94 -19.15
C PHE A 163 -9.15 3.37 -18.97
N PRO A 164 -10.19 4.17 -19.26
CA PRO A 164 -11.59 3.77 -19.03
C PRO A 164 -12.02 2.54 -19.84
N GLU A 165 -11.39 2.32 -21.01
CA GLU A 165 -11.64 1.19 -21.92
C GLU A 165 -10.73 -0.02 -21.65
N SER A 166 -9.88 0.03 -20.64
CA SER A 166 -9.05 -1.12 -20.27
C SER A 166 -9.92 -2.30 -19.83
N LYS A 167 -9.53 -3.50 -20.22
CA LYS A 167 -10.17 -4.75 -19.77
C LYS A 167 -10.14 -4.92 -18.23
N TYR A 168 -9.28 -4.18 -17.55
CA TYR A 168 -9.15 -4.18 -16.08
C TYR A 168 -10.04 -3.11 -15.41
N ALA A 169 -10.61 -2.19 -16.18
CA ALA A 169 -11.31 -1.04 -15.62
C ALA A 169 -12.59 -1.44 -14.86
N GLU A 170 -13.32 -2.46 -15.32
CA GLU A 170 -14.54 -2.92 -14.66
C GLU A 170 -14.25 -3.52 -13.28
N ASP A 171 -13.28 -4.45 -13.18
CA ASP A 171 -12.87 -5.02 -11.89
C ASP A 171 -12.31 -3.93 -10.96
N ALA A 172 -11.52 -3.01 -11.49
CA ALA A 172 -10.99 -1.88 -10.72
C ALA A 172 -12.11 -0.99 -10.15
N ARG A 173 -13.21 -0.74 -10.89
CA ARG A 173 -14.39 -0.01 -10.38
C ARG A 173 -15.10 -0.74 -9.25
N LEU A 174 -15.20 -2.07 -9.33
CA LEU A 174 -15.78 -2.88 -8.24
C LEU A 174 -14.93 -2.78 -6.96
N ARG A 175 -13.60 -2.87 -7.11
CA ARG A 175 -12.68 -2.70 -5.97
C ARG A 175 -12.72 -1.29 -5.40
N LEU A 176 -12.78 -0.27 -6.24
CA LEU A 176 -12.96 1.11 -5.81
C LEU A 176 -14.22 1.30 -4.96
N LYS A 177 -15.33 0.68 -5.33
CA LYS A 177 -16.57 0.75 -4.53
C LYS A 177 -16.37 0.20 -3.11
N TYR A 178 -15.65 -0.92 -2.99
CA TYR A 178 -15.29 -1.47 -1.70
C TYR A 178 -14.37 -0.54 -0.90
N LEU A 179 -13.29 -0.04 -1.56
CA LEU A 179 -12.31 0.85 -0.95
C LEU A 179 -12.95 2.16 -0.45
N VAL A 180 -13.84 2.75 -1.25
CA VAL A 180 -14.62 3.94 -0.83
C VAL A 180 -15.41 3.65 0.45
N SER A 181 -16.09 2.50 0.52
CA SER A 181 -16.84 2.11 1.71
C SER A 181 -15.94 1.92 2.93
N ALA A 182 -14.82 1.21 2.78
CA ALA A 182 -13.88 0.93 3.86
C ALA A 182 -13.18 2.21 4.38
N LEU A 183 -12.70 3.05 3.45
CA LEU A 183 -12.03 4.31 3.80
C LEU A 183 -12.98 5.33 4.44
N ALA A 184 -14.22 5.42 3.95
CA ALA A 184 -15.23 6.28 4.56
C ALA A 184 -15.57 5.80 5.99
N GLN A 185 -15.71 4.49 6.19
CA GLN A 185 -15.96 3.93 7.51
C GLN A 185 -14.82 4.21 8.49
N TYR A 186 -13.56 4.12 8.02
CA TYR A 186 -12.39 4.51 8.82
C TYR A 186 -12.49 5.97 9.29
N GLU A 187 -12.82 6.92 8.41
CA GLU A 187 -12.95 8.34 8.79
C GLU A 187 -14.07 8.55 9.83
N VAL A 188 -15.16 7.80 9.73
CA VAL A 188 -16.24 7.80 10.74
C VAL A 188 -15.73 7.27 12.08
N HIS A 189 -14.97 6.18 12.11
CA HIS A 189 -14.33 5.68 13.35
C HIS A 189 -13.44 6.73 14.00
N VAL A 190 -12.61 7.40 13.21
CA VAL A 190 -11.75 8.49 13.70
C VAL A 190 -12.59 9.68 14.22
N ALA A 191 -13.65 10.04 13.51
CA ALA A 191 -14.54 11.13 13.94
C ALA A 191 -15.24 10.80 15.26
N ARG A 192 -15.75 9.55 15.44
CA ARG A 192 -16.30 9.07 16.72
C ARG A 192 -15.28 9.15 17.86
N TYR A 193 -14.03 8.77 17.59
CA TYR A 193 -12.97 8.89 18.59
C TYR A 193 -12.79 10.34 19.04
N TYR A 194 -12.75 11.30 18.11
CA TYR A 194 -12.65 12.73 18.45
C TYR A 194 -13.89 13.25 19.20
N MET A 195 -15.09 12.81 18.85
CA MET A 195 -16.32 13.14 19.59
C MET A 195 -16.22 12.69 21.06
N ARG A 196 -15.77 11.42 21.32
CA ARG A 196 -15.57 10.93 22.70
C ARG A 196 -14.54 11.74 23.49
N ARG A 197 -13.58 12.36 22.80
CA ARG A 197 -12.55 13.22 23.40
C ARG A 197 -12.95 14.69 23.49
N SER A 198 -14.20 15.03 23.16
CA SER A 198 -14.69 16.41 23.07
C SER A 198 -13.89 17.31 22.09
N ALA A 199 -13.15 16.69 21.18
CA ALA A 199 -12.39 17.36 20.12
C ALA A 199 -13.29 17.61 18.89
N TYR A 200 -14.37 18.37 19.08
CA TYR A 200 -15.46 18.53 18.12
C TYR A 200 -15.01 19.10 16.77
N LEU A 201 -14.10 20.07 16.77
CA LEU A 201 -13.55 20.62 15.53
C LEU A 201 -12.79 19.54 14.72
N ALA A 202 -12.01 18.70 15.40
CA ALA A 202 -11.30 17.60 14.73
C ALA A 202 -12.28 16.56 14.15
N ALA A 203 -13.36 16.25 14.87
CA ALA A 203 -14.42 15.38 14.37
C ALA A 203 -15.10 15.97 13.13
N ALA A 204 -15.48 17.25 13.16
CA ALA A 204 -16.07 17.94 12.02
C ALA A 204 -15.16 17.94 10.79
N ASN A 205 -13.86 18.22 10.96
CA ASN A 205 -12.88 18.18 9.87
C ASN A 205 -12.74 16.79 9.24
N ARG A 206 -12.78 15.72 10.05
CA ARG A 206 -12.76 14.36 9.53
C ARG A 206 -13.99 14.02 8.69
N VAL A 207 -15.16 14.42 9.16
CA VAL A 207 -16.41 14.22 8.41
C VAL A 207 -16.40 15.02 7.10
N GLN A 208 -15.99 16.28 7.12
CA GLN A 208 -15.88 17.09 5.91
C GLN A 208 -14.92 16.48 4.89
N PHE A 209 -13.74 16.02 5.35
CA PHE A 209 -12.79 15.28 4.51
C PHE A 209 -13.43 14.04 3.90
N MET A 210 -14.12 13.25 4.71
CA MET A 210 -14.80 12.03 4.26
C MET A 210 -15.84 12.32 3.18
N ILE A 211 -16.72 13.28 3.37
CA ILE A 211 -17.80 13.63 2.44
C ILE A 211 -17.23 14.12 1.08
N THR A 212 -16.13 14.88 1.13
CA THR A 212 -15.51 15.42 -0.09
C THR A 212 -14.69 14.38 -0.85
N THR A 213 -14.00 13.48 -0.13
CA THR A 213 -13.08 12.51 -0.71
C THR A 213 -13.79 11.22 -1.14
N TYR A 214 -14.79 10.78 -0.36
CA TYR A 214 -15.52 9.53 -0.55
C TYR A 214 -17.03 9.76 -0.68
N PRO A 215 -17.48 10.47 -1.74
CA PRO A 215 -18.90 10.77 -1.92
C PRO A 215 -19.73 9.49 -2.10
N ASN A 216 -20.98 9.54 -1.64
CA ASN A 216 -21.95 8.44 -1.74
C ASN A 216 -21.54 7.14 -1.00
N ALA A 217 -20.63 7.23 -0.04
CA ALA A 217 -20.28 6.10 0.81
C ALA A 217 -21.45 5.73 1.75
N PRO A 218 -21.67 4.44 2.07
CA PRO A 218 -22.72 4.03 3.01
C PRO A 218 -22.61 4.69 4.40
N ALA A 219 -21.38 5.02 4.83
CA ALA A 219 -21.11 5.68 6.11
C ALA A 219 -21.49 7.17 6.15
N GLN A 220 -21.97 7.76 5.04
CA GLN A 220 -22.25 9.19 4.93
C GLN A 220 -23.42 9.65 5.84
N GLU A 221 -24.42 8.80 6.07
CA GLU A 221 -25.53 9.07 6.97
C GLU A 221 -25.01 9.35 8.39
N GLU A 222 -24.21 8.44 8.92
CA GLU A 222 -23.63 8.59 10.25
C GLU A 222 -22.63 9.77 10.32
N ALA A 223 -21.82 9.94 9.29
CA ALA A 223 -20.89 11.07 9.19
C ALA A 223 -21.62 12.41 9.31
N LEU A 224 -22.72 12.60 8.60
CA LEU A 224 -23.57 13.81 8.70
C LEU A 224 -24.17 13.98 10.10
N PHE A 225 -24.61 12.89 10.75
CA PHE A 225 -25.08 12.97 12.13
C PHE A 225 -23.96 13.43 13.09
N ILE A 226 -22.76 12.91 12.95
CA ILE A 226 -21.58 13.33 13.74
C ILE A 226 -21.30 14.82 13.49
N LEU A 227 -21.40 15.29 12.25
CA LEU A 227 -21.16 16.68 11.90
C LEU A 227 -22.15 17.61 12.58
N VAL A 228 -23.45 17.28 12.54
CA VAL A 228 -24.50 18.01 13.26
C VAL A 228 -24.20 18.09 14.75
N SER A 229 -23.88 16.94 15.36
CA SER A 229 -23.58 16.85 16.79
C SER A 229 -22.32 17.62 17.18
N ALA A 230 -21.30 17.62 16.33
CA ALA A 230 -20.06 18.38 16.56
C ALA A 230 -20.31 19.89 16.51
N TYR A 231 -21.07 20.38 15.52
CA TYR A 231 -21.42 21.80 15.44
C TYR A 231 -22.32 22.24 16.58
N GLU A 232 -23.27 21.40 17.01
CA GLU A 232 -24.10 21.66 18.17
C GLU A 232 -23.26 21.82 19.45
N ALA A 233 -22.32 20.90 19.69
CA ALA A 233 -21.42 20.96 20.84
C ALA A 233 -20.48 22.17 20.84
N MET A 234 -20.16 22.72 19.67
CA MET A 234 -19.36 23.93 19.51
C MET A 234 -20.20 25.25 19.56
N GLY A 235 -21.54 25.15 19.62
CA GLY A 235 -22.42 26.29 19.56
C GLY A 235 -22.51 26.98 18.19
N LEU A 236 -22.10 26.28 17.12
CA LEU A 236 -22.10 26.80 15.74
C LEU A 236 -23.47 26.53 15.09
N ASN A 237 -24.49 27.26 15.51
CA ASN A 237 -25.90 26.99 15.19
C ASN A 237 -26.18 27.01 13.68
N ASP A 238 -25.65 28.00 12.95
CA ASP A 238 -25.88 28.11 11.50
C ASP A 238 -25.33 26.87 10.74
N LEU A 239 -24.11 26.45 11.08
CA LEU A 239 -23.48 25.27 10.47
C LEU A 239 -24.20 23.99 10.87
N ARG A 240 -24.65 23.87 12.11
CA ARG A 240 -25.48 22.76 12.58
C ARG A 240 -26.75 22.64 11.75
N ASP A 241 -27.46 23.74 11.56
CA ASP A 241 -28.77 23.78 10.90
C ASP A 241 -28.61 23.47 9.40
N ASP A 242 -27.51 23.92 8.77
CA ASP A 242 -27.17 23.59 7.40
C ASP A 242 -26.84 22.09 7.27
N ALA A 243 -26.00 21.53 8.15
CA ALA A 243 -25.66 20.11 8.14
C ALA A 243 -26.90 19.25 8.39
N ARG A 244 -27.79 19.66 9.31
CA ARG A 244 -29.06 18.96 9.59
C ARG A 244 -29.99 18.98 8.38
N ARG A 245 -30.10 20.10 7.68
CA ARG A 245 -30.91 20.20 6.46
C ARG A 245 -30.41 19.24 5.38
N VAL A 246 -29.09 19.10 5.24
CA VAL A 246 -28.49 18.11 4.32
C VAL A 246 -28.82 16.69 4.74
N LEU A 247 -28.67 16.36 6.03
CA LEU A 247 -28.98 15.04 6.57
C LEU A 247 -30.45 14.68 6.35
N ASP A 248 -31.38 15.54 6.72
CA ASP A 248 -32.82 15.31 6.61
C ASP A 248 -33.28 15.18 5.15
N LYS A 249 -32.70 15.96 4.26
CA LYS A 249 -33.00 15.90 2.82
C LYS A 249 -32.44 14.62 2.15
N THR A 250 -31.24 14.20 2.55
CA THR A 250 -30.57 13.05 1.95
C THR A 250 -31.07 11.72 2.54
N TYR A 251 -31.39 11.71 3.84
CA TYR A 251 -31.80 10.53 4.59
C TYR A 251 -33.10 10.77 5.37
N PRO A 252 -34.25 10.98 4.72
CA PRO A 252 -35.50 11.39 5.37
C PRO A 252 -36.06 10.32 6.33
N SER A 253 -35.65 9.04 6.17
CA SER A 253 -36.05 7.94 7.04
C SER A 253 -34.95 7.48 8.01
N SER A 254 -33.96 8.33 8.27
CA SER A 254 -32.80 7.98 9.10
C SER A 254 -33.17 7.43 10.47
N GLU A 255 -32.80 6.20 10.75
CA GLU A 255 -32.93 5.63 12.10
C GLU A 255 -31.92 6.23 13.07
N ILE A 256 -30.76 6.68 12.58
CA ILE A 256 -29.70 7.34 13.37
C ILE A 256 -30.25 8.63 13.98
N VAL A 257 -30.95 9.42 13.18
CA VAL A 257 -31.61 10.67 13.67
C VAL A 257 -32.68 10.34 14.70
N ARG A 258 -33.55 9.37 14.43
CA ARG A 258 -34.64 8.97 15.36
C ARG A 258 -34.12 8.41 16.68
N ASN A 259 -33.02 7.67 16.66
CA ASN A 259 -32.45 7.03 17.85
C ASN A 259 -31.40 7.91 18.56
N LYS A 260 -31.17 9.14 18.09
CA LYS A 260 -30.13 10.07 18.58
C LYS A 260 -28.70 9.47 18.53
N GLY A 261 -28.44 8.63 17.54
CA GLY A 261 -27.15 8.01 17.30
C GLY A 261 -27.24 6.65 16.61
N PRO A 262 -26.13 6.14 16.09
CA PRO A 262 -26.06 4.81 15.52
C PRO A 262 -26.38 3.76 16.60
N LYS A 263 -27.04 2.66 16.21
CA LYS A 263 -27.18 1.52 17.10
C LYS A 263 -25.78 1.01 17.45
N SER A 264 -25.39 1.12 18.72
CA SER A 264 -24.12 0.57 19.19
C SER A 264 -24.20 -0.96 19.14
N ASN A 265 -23.51 -1.56 18.21
CA ASN A 265 -23.21 -3.01 18.23
C ASN A 265 -22.02 -3.31 19.15
N ASP A 266 -21.48 -2.30 19.81
CA ASP A 266 -20.37 -2.48 20.73
C ASP A 266 -20.85 -3.18 21.99
N PRO A 267 -20.16 -4.25 22.44
CA PRO A 267 -20.43 -4.87 23.70
C PRO A 267 -20.36 -3.84 24.83
N TRP A 268 -21.23 -3.96 25.86
CA TRP A 268 -21.35 -3.03 26.98
C TRP A 268 -20.03 -2.71 27.71
N TRP A 269 -19.01 -3.56 27.56
CA TRP A 269 -17.70 -3.37 28.15
C TRP A 269 -16.73 -2.55 27.27
N LYS A 270 -17.08 -2.18 26.03
CA LYS A 270 -16.32 -1.30 25.13
C LYS A 270 -16.61 0.19 25.39
N ILE A 271 -16.76 0.58 26.63
CA ILE A 271 -17.05 1.96 27.06
C ILE A 271 -15.77 2.84 27.14
N TRP A 272 -14.61 2.29 26.77
CA TRP A 272 -13.32 2.98 26.84
C TRP A 272 -12.72 3.27 25.48
#